data_654f5091ffee136e9a9faf95b00ddb28
#
_entry.id   654f5091ffee136e9a9faf95b00ddb28
#
_cell.length_a   1.000
_cell.length_b   1.000
_cell.length_c   1.000
_cell.angle_alpha   90.00
_cell.angle_beta   90.00
_cell.angle_gamma   90.00
#
_symmetry.space_group_name_H-M   'P 1'
#
loop_
_entity.id
_entity.type
_entity.pdbx_description
1 polymer ?
#
loop_
_entity_poly.entity_id
_entity_poly.type
_entity_poly.pdbx_seq_one_letter_code
_entity_poly.pdbx_strand_id
1 'polypeptide(L)'
;PVRVLTHCNAGWLATVDWGTATSPIYHAHELGLPLHVWVDETRPRNQGASLTAWELGHAGVPHAVVADNAGGHLMQRGLVDIVLVGCDRVAANGDVCNKIGTYLKALAAHDNGVPFYVAMPGSSFDATLDSGDAIPIEERSAREVTHVTGRDAQGQPVEVQLTPQGAPAANPAFD
;
A
#
# COMPACT_ATOMS: atom_id res chain seq x y z
N PRO A 1 -15.87 1.46 14.96
CA PRO A 1 -14.44 1.20 14.85
C PRO A 1 -13.73 2.31 14.08
N VAL A 2 -12.46 2.56 14.38
CA VAL A 2 -11.59 3.40 13.55
C VAL A 2 -11.29 2.66 12.26
N ARG A 3 -11.48 3.32 11.12
CA ARG A 3 -11.33 2.72 9.80
C ARG A 3 -10.05 3.26 9.14
N VAL A 4 -9.09 2.38 9.01
CA VAL A 4 -7.76 2.68 8.46
C VAL A 4 -7.71 2.22 7.01
N LEU A 5 -7.22 3.05 6.10
CA LEU A 5 -6.82 2.62 4.75
C LEU A 5 -5.30 2.48 4.71
N THR A 6 -4.81 1.39 4.14
CA THR A 6 -3.36 1.20 3.91
C THR A 6 -3.09 0.71 2.49
N HIS A 7 -1.88 0.97 2.00
CA HIS A 7 -1.46 0.67 0.64
C HIS A 7 -0.10 -0.02 0.64
N CYS A 8 0.09 -1.03 -0.19
CA CYS A 8 1.28 -1.88 -0.25
C CYS A 8 1.47 -2.71 1.03
N ASN A 9 2.69 -3.09 1.33
CA ASN A 9 3.05 -3.73 2.59
C ASN A 9 4.15 -2.93 3.30
N ALA A 10 3.81 -2.38 4.44
CA ALA A 10 4.71 -1.74 5.37
C ALA A 10 4.60 -2.39 6.76
N GLY A 11 4.37 -3.69 6.75
CA GLY A 11 4.30 -4.55 7.91
C GLY A 11 5.61 -5.29 8.19
N TRP A 12 5.56 -6.25 9.10
CA TRP A 12 6.74 -7.00 9.54
C TRP A 12 7.31 -7.94 8.45
N LEU A 13 6.55 -8.31 7.42
CA LEU A 13 7.11 -9.04 6.27
C LEU A 13 8.08 -8.20 5.43
N ALA A 14 7.89 -6.88 5.37
CA ALA A 14 8.78 -5.98 4.64
C ALA A 14 9.86 -5.33 5.53
N THR A 15 9.60 -5.26 6.83
CA THR A 15 10.52 -4.66 7.81
C THR A 15 10.76 -5.64 8.97
N VAL A 16 10.93 -5.17 10.20
CA VAL A 16 11.16 -6.02 11.36
C VAL A 16 10.07 -5.79 12.40
N ASP A 17 9.74 -6.81 13.17
CA ASP A 17 8.80 -6.83 14.29
C ASP A 17 7.39 -6.34 13.91
N TRP A 18 7.07 -5.09 14.16
CA TRP A 18 5.72 -4.52 14.01
C TRP A 18 5.47 -3.91 12.62
N GLY A 19 6.50 -3.77 11.81
CA GLY A 19 6.43 -2.96 10.61
C GLY A 19 6.52 -1.46 10.88
N THR A 20 6.16 -0.64 9.91
CA THR A 20 6.08 0.82 10.06
C THR A 20 4.63 1.29 10.11
N ALA A 21 3.93 1.31 8.98
CA ALA A 21 2.52 1.73 8.92
C ALA A 21 1.57 0.77 9.65
N THR A 22 1.90 -0.52 9.72
CA THR A 22 1.07 -1.50 10.45
C THR A 22 1.30 -1.48 11.95
N SER A 23 2.41 -0.94 12.43
CA SER A 23 2.74 -0.89 13.86
C SER A 23 1.63 -0.26 14.71
N PRO A 24 1.12 0.95 14.42
CA PRO A 24 0.01 1.52 15.20
C PRO A 24 -1.28 0.70 15.10
N ILE A 25 -1.50 -0.02 13.99
CA ILE A 25 -2.66 -0.90 13.82
C ILE A 25 -2.58 -2.07 14.80
N TYR A 26 -1.43 -2.75 14.87
CA TYR A 26 -1.24 -3.87 15.78
C TYR A 26 -1.35 -3.46 17.24
N HIS A 27 -0.69 -2.36 17.61
CA HIS A 27 -0.77 -1.85 18.98
C HIS A 27 -2.19 -1.44 19.37
N ALA A 28 -2.93 -0.77 18.48
CA ALA A 28 -4.33 -0.43 18.73
C ALA A 28 -5.20 -1.69 18.91
N HIS A 29 -4.96 -2.71 18.09
CA HIS A 29 -5.67 -3.99 18.19
C HIS A 29 -5.36 -4.70 19.52
N GLU A 30 -4.10 -4.77 19.93
CA GLU A 30 -3.68 -5.36 21.22
C GLU A 30 -4.27 -4.64 22.43
N LEU A 31 -4.46 -3.32 22.33
CA LEU A 31 -5.15 -2.52 23.33
C LEU A 31 -6.67 -2.70 23.34
N GLY A 32 -7.20 -3.54 22.45
CA GLY A 32 -8.64 -3.80 22.34
C GLY A 32 -9.43 -2.66 21.69
N LEU A 33 -8.78 -1.71 21.02
CA LEU A 33 -9.47 -0.62 20.33
C LEU A 33 -10.22 -1.17 19.10
N PRO A 34 -11.51 -0.82 18.93
CA PRO A 34 -12.27 -1.29 17.78
C PRO A 34 -11.75 -0.62 16.50
N LEU A 35 -11.19 -1.41 15.59
CA LEU A 35 -10.69 -0.93 14.31
C LEU A 35 -11.07 -1.86 13.16
N HIS A 36 -10.99 -1.34 11.94
CA HIS A 36 -11.12 -2.09 10.69
C HIS A 36 -10.11 -1.54 9.67
N VAL A 37 -9.45 -2.41 8.93
CA VAL A 37 -8.43 -2.01 7.96
C VAL A 37 -8.91 -2.30 6.55
N TRP A 38 -9.00 -1.27 5.71
CA TRP A 38 -9.11 -1.38 4.27
C TRP A 38 -7.72 -1.57 3.69
N VAL A 39 -7.50 -2.66 3.01
CA VAL A 39 -6.20 -3.00 2.42
C VAL A 39 -6.31 -2.86 0.91
N ASP A 40 -5.66 -1.85 0.34
CA ASP A 40 -5.52 -1.76 -1.12
C ASP A 40 -4.79 -3.00 -1.63
N GLU A 41 -5.33 -3.65 -2.67
CA GLU A 41 -4.68 -4.84 -3.26
C GLU A 41 -3.25 -4.55 -3.74
N THR A 42 -2.99 -3.33 -4.19
CA THR A 42 -1.68 -2.81 -4.62
C THR A 42 -1.17 -3.45 -5.91
N ARG A 43 -1.90 -3.21 -7.03
CA ARG A 43 -1.40 -3.59 -8.35
C ARG A 43 -0.09 -2.85 -8.66
N PRO A 44 0.83 -3.43 -9.47
CA PRO A 44 0.68 -4.71 -10.16
C PRO A 44 1.06 -5.95 -9.34
N ARG A 45 1.89 -5.83 -8.28
CA ARG A 45 2.44 -6.98 -7.54
C ARG A 45 1.55 -7.50 -6.41
N ASN A 46 0.46 -6.81 -6.10
CA ASN A 46 -0.54 -7.21 -5.10
C ASN A 46 0.02 -7.41 -3.68
N GLN A 47 0.97 -6.57 -3.25
CA GLN A 47 1.58 -6.68 -1.91
C GLN A 47 0.56 -6.46 -0.78
N GLY A 48 -0.46 -5.62 -1.01
CA GLY A 48 -1.55 -5.48 -0.05
C GLY A 48 -2.36 -6.77 0.07
N ALA A 49 -2.83 -7.30 -1.05
CA ALA A 49 -3.65 -8.51 -1.08
C ALA A 49 -2.91 -9.76 -0.59
N SER A 50 -1.62 -9.90 -0.94
CA SER A 50 -0.85 -11.11 -0.64
C SER A 50 -0.07 -11.07 0.66
N LEU A 51 0.38 -9.90 1.10
CA LEU A 51 1.23 -9.75 2.29
C LEU A 51 0.50 -9.05 3.44
N THR A 52 -0.02 -7.84 3.25
CA THR A 52 -0.67 -7.08 4.33
C THR A 52 -1.93 -7.79 4.84
N ALA A 53 -2.77 -8.29 3.94
CA ALA A 53 -3.96 -9.04 4.33
C ALA A 53 -3.60 -10.35 5.08
N TRP A 54 -2.51 -11.01 4.67
CA TRP A 54 -2.03 -12.20 5.36
C TRP A 54 -1.54 -11.87 6.78
N GLU A 55 -0.73 -10.81 6.94
CA GLU A 55 -0.26 -10.36 8.26
C GLU A 55 -1.42 -10.02 9.20
N LEU A 56 -2.37 -9.19 8.72
CA LEU A 56 -3.52 -8.77 9.51
C LEU A 56 -4.41 -9.94 9.89
N GLY A 57 -4.61 -10.89 8.95
CA GLY A 57 -5.36 -12.12 9.22
C GLY A 57 -4.68 -13.00 10.27
N HIS A 58 -3.35 -13.12 10.22
CA HIS A 58 -2.56 -13.85 11.21
C HIS A 58 -2.64 -13.22 12.61
N ALA A 59 -2.67 -11.91 12.67
CA ALA A 59 -2.81 -11.15 13.93
C ALA A 59 -4.26 -11.03 14.42
N GLY A 60 -5.25 -11.51 13.67
CA GLY A 60 -6.66 -11.40 14.04
C GLY A 60 -7.24 -9.99 13.89
N VAL A 61 -6.56 -9.11 13.16
CA VAL A 61 -7.03 -7.72 12.91
C VAL A 61 -8.16 -7.73 11.88
N PRO A 62 -9.34 -7.14 12.19
CA PRO A 62 -10.44 -7.04 11.22
C PRO A 62 -10.04 -6.22 10.00
N HIS A 63 -10.13 -6.81 8.81
CA HIS A 63 -9.74 -6.16 7.57
C HIS A 63 -10.54 -6.65 6.37
N ALA A 64 -10.49 -5.90 5.28
CA ALA A 64 -10.97 -6.30 3.97
C ALA A 64 -10.03 -5.78 2.88
N VAL A 65 -9.76 -6.63 1.88
CA VAL A 65 -9.02 -6.23 0.68
C VAL A 65 -9.96 -5.52 -0.26
N VAL A 66 -9.50 -4.43 -0.86
CA VAL A 66 -10.24 -3.64 -1.85
C VAL A 66 -9.37 -3.40 -3.08
N ALA A 67 -10.02 -3.18 -4.23
CA ALA A 67 -9.32 -2.73 -5.42
C ALA A 67 -8.69 -1.34 -5.15
N ASP A 68 -7.50 -1.07 -5.72
CA ASP A 68 -6.78 0.19 -5.50
C ASP A 68 -7.63 1.44 -5.76
N ASN A 69 -8.48 1.40 -6.79
CA ASN A 69 -9.35 2.52 -7.13
C ASN A 69 -10.54 2.71 -6.18
N ALA A 70 -10.81 1.77 -5.28
CA ALA A 70 -11.91 1.88 -4.32
C ALA A 70 -11.59 2.84 -3.16
N GLY A 71 -10.29 3.10 -2.86
CA GLY A 71 -9.89 3.93 -1.73
C GLY A 71 -10.52 5.32 -1.74
N GLY A 72 -10.48 6.02 -2.88
CA GLY A 72 -11.12 7.33 -3.03
C GLY A 72 -12.64 7.28 -2.81
N HIS A 73 -13.31 6.27 -3.34
CA HIS A 73 -14.75 6.07 -3.11
C HIS A 73 -15.07 5.87 -1.61
N LEU A 74 -14.29 5.06 -0.92
CA LEU A 74 -14.47 4.83 0.51
C LEU A 74 -14.31 6.12 1.31
N MET A 75 -13.33 6.97 0.95
CA MET A 75 -13.14 8.29 1.58
C MET A 75 -14.33 9.21 1.34
N GLN A 76 -14.83 9.30 0.10
CA GLN A 76 -16.03 10.08 -0.23
C GLN A 76 -17.28 9.63 0.54
N ARG A 77 -17.37 8.36 0.86
CA ARG A 77 -18.49 7.80 1.65
C ARG A 77 -18.29 7.93 3.15
N GLY A 78 -17.20 8.57 3.60
CA GLY A 78 -16.87 8.69 5.02
C GLY A 78 -16.61 7.35 5.69
N LEU A 79 -16.04 6.39 4.95
CA LEU A 79 -15.73 5.04 5.42
C LEU A 79 -14.24 4.86 5.74
N VAL A 80 -13.45 5.92 5.69
CA VAL A 80 -12.03 5.96 6.08
C VAL A 80 -11.84 7.13 7.05
N ASP A 81 -11.26 6.86 8.20
CA ASP A 81 -10.98 7.86 9.22
C ASP A 81 -9.52 8.34 9.17
N ILE A 82 -8.62 7.48 8.65
CA ILE A 82 -7.19 7.75 8.54
C ILE A 82 -6.57 6.88 7.45
N VAL A 83 -5.59 7.44 6.74
CA VAL A 83 -4.73 6.69 5.83
C VAL A 83 -3.35 6.55 6.46
N LEU A 84 -2.83 5.32 6.51
CA LEU A 84 -1.49 4.99 7.00
C LEU A 84 -0.75 4.22 5.92
N VAL A 85 0.37 4.76 5.45
CA VAL A 85 1.23 4.11 4.45
C VAL A 85 2.68 4.10 4.91
N GLY A 86 3.47 3.19 4.35
CA GLY A 86 4.92 3.22 4.48
C GLY A 86 5.56 4.21 3.50
N CYS A 87 6.87 4.10 3.32
CA CYS A 87 7.58 4.82 2.27
C CYS A 87 8.75 4.01 1.74
N ASP A 88 9.10 4.23 0.50
CA ASP A 88 10.32 3.70 -0.12
C ASP A 88 11.48 4.71 0.04
N ARG A 89 11.20 6.01 -0.08
CA ARG A 89 12.19 7.08 0.13
C ARG A 89 11.53 8.40 0.54
N VAL A 90 12.26 9.19 1.33
CA VAL A 90 11.87 10.55 1.72
C VAL A 90 13.03 11.49 1.43
N ALA A 91 12.78 12.56 0.68
CA ALA A 91 13.76 13.60 0.37
C ALA A 91 13.95 14.60 1.52
N ALA A 92 14.99 15.44 1.45
CA ALA A 92 15.32 16.42 2.49
C ALA A 92 14.20 17.43 2.80
N ASN A 93 13.41 17.79 1.79
CA ASN A 93 12.26 18.70 1.95
C ASN A 93 10.99 18.01 2.52
N GLY A 94 11.04 16.69 2.74
CA GLY A 94 9.93 15.89 3.25
C GLY A 94 9.02 15.30 2.17
N ASP A 95 9.34 15.44 0.90
CA ASP A 95 8.62 14.73 -0.18
C ASP A 95 8.82 13.23 -0.05
N VAL A 96 7.74 12.49 -0.22
CA VAL A 96 7.69 11.04 -0.03
C VAL A 96 7.51 10.34 -1.36
N CYS A 97 8.33 9.33 -1.59
CA CYS A 97 8.14 8.34 -2.65
C CYS A 97 7.72 7.02 -2.03
N ASN A 98 6.64 6.44 -2.52
CA ASN A 98 6.14 5.15 -2.07
C ASN A 98 5.58 4.37 -3.26
N LYS A 99 5.06 3.17 -3.00
CA LYS A 99 4.46 2.31 -4.02
C LYS A 99 3.43 3.06 -4.87
N ILE A 100 3.51 2.86 -6.19
CA ILE A 100 2.58 3.45 -7.17
C ILE A 100 1.13 3.36 -6.69
N GLY A 101 0.39 4.46 -6.78
CA GLY A 101 -0.97 4.64 -6.27
C GLY A 101 -1.04 5.39 -4.94
N THR A 102 0.08 5.66 -4.28
CA THR A 102 0.13 6.44 -3.04
C THR A 102 -0.27 7.89 -3.27
N TYR A 103 0.19 8.49 -4.36
CA TYR A 103 -0.19 9.86 -4.75
C TYR A 103 -1.71 10.00 -4.92
N LEU A 104 -2.36 9.05 -5.60
CA LEU A 104 -3.81 9.06 -5.76
C LEU A 104 -4.55 8.94 -4.41
N LYS A 105 -4.02 8.19 -3.46
CA LYS A 105 -4.58 8.08 -2.11
C LYS A 105 -4.39 9.38 -1.33
N ALA A 106 -3.22 10.03 -1.46
CA ALA A 106 -2.95 11.32 -0.81
C ALA A 106 -3.88 12.41 -1.34
N LEU A 107 -4.09 12.47 -2.68
CA LEU A 107 -5.05 13.40 -3.29
C LEU A 107 -6.47 13.15 -2.81
N ALA A 108 -6.92 11.90 -2.80
CA ALA A 108 -8.27 11.56 -2.34
C ALA A 108 -8.45 11.87 -0.84
N ALA A 109 -7.44 11.63 -0.03
CA ALA A 109 -7.46 11.96 1.38
C ALA A 109 -7.55 13.48 1.60
N HIS A 110 -6.75 14.26 0.88
CA HIS A 110 -6.80 15.72 0.93
C HIS A 110 -8.19 16.25 0.52
N ASP A 111 -8.73 15.77 -0.60
CA ASP A 111 -10.03 16.19 -1.13
C ASP A 111 -11.19 15.90 -0.17
N ASN A 112 -11.08 14.84 0.63
CA ASN A 112 -12.12 14.40 1.58
C ASN A 112 -11.80 14.76 3.04
N GLY A 113 -10.72 15.50 3.32
CA GLY A 113 -10.33 15.91 4.66
C GLY A 113 -9.93 14.73 5.57
N VAL A 114 -9.46 13.63 4.99
CA VAL A 114 -8.99 12.45 5.73
C VAL A 114 -7.51 12.62 6.09
N PRO A 115 -7.11 12.47 7.36
CA PRO A 115 -5.71 12.49 7.75
C PRO A 115 -4.91 11.42 7.02
N PHE A 116 -3.75 11.82 6.47
CA PHE A 116 -2.84 10.95 5.72
C PHE A 116 -1.46 10.98 6.38
N TYR A 117 -0.98 9.81 6.82
CA TYR A 117 0.30 9.69 7.49
C TYR A 117 1.20 8.70 6.78
N VAL A 118 2.47 9.05 6.72
CA VAL A 118 3.55 8.20 6.22
C VAL A 118 4.43 7.78 7.38
N ALA A 119 4.51 6.49 7.63
CA ALA A 119 5.37 5.92 8.65
C ALA A 119 6.67 5.43 8.01
N MET A 120 7.77 6.13 8.27
CA MET A 120 9.07 5.81 7.67
C MET A 120 10.08 5.29 8.70
N PRO A 121 10.92 4.31 8.35
CA PRO A 121 12.14 4.03 9.09
C PRO A 121 13.21 5.09 8.75
N GLY A 122 14.12 5.39 9.67
CA GLY A 122 15.19 6.37 9.43
C GLY A 122 16.06 6.07 8.21
N SER A 123 16.16 4.79 7.82
CA SER A 123 16.89 4.33 6.62
C SER A 123 16.26 4.77 5.29
N SER A 124 14.98 5.15 5.28
CA SER A 124 14.32 5.66 4.07
C SER A 124 14.52 7.16 3.84
N PHE A 125 15.04 7.88 4.84
CA PHE A 125 15.34 9.31 4.70
C PHE A 125 16.66 9.52 3.96
N ASP A 126 16.61 10.27 2.87
CA ASP A 126 17.76 10.60 2.02
C ASP A 126 17.99 12.11 1.99
N ALA A 127 18.84 12.61 2.88
CA ALA A 127 19.19 14.02 2.98
C ALA A 127 20.01 14.55 1.78
N THR A 128 20.45 13.67 0.87
CA THR A 128 21.19 14.07 -0.32
C THR A 128 20.31 14.47 -1.49
N LEU A 129 19.00 14.18 -1.39
CA LEU A 129 17.99 14.54 -2.39
C LEU A 129 17.22 15.77 -1.89
N ASP A 130 17.31 16.88 -2.58
CA ASP A 130 16.67 18.13 -2.17
C ASP A 130 15.13 18.07 -2.21
N SER A 131 14.58 17.33 -3.17
CA SER A 131 13.11 17.20 -3.37
C SER A 131 12.74 15.85 -3.98
N GLY A 132 11.45 15.54 -3.98
CA GLY A 132 10.89 14.35 -4.60
C GLY A 132 11.17 14.22 -6.09
N ASP A 133 11.28 15.35 -6.81
CA ASP A 133 11.63 15.37 -8.25
C ASP A 133 13.00 14.74 -8.54
N ALA A 134 13.89 14.73 -7.55
CA ALA A 134 15.22 14.13 -7.68
C ALA A 134 15.23 12.62 -7.38
N ILE A 135 14.13 12.04 -6.90
CA ILE A 135 14.02 10.61 -6.62
C ILE A 135 13.84 9.84 -7.92
N PRO A 136 14.77 8.94 -8.29
CA PRO A 136 14.61 8.15 -9.51
C PRO A 136 13.47 7.14 -9.37
N ILE A 137 12.53 7.19 -10.30
CA ILE A 137 11.41 6.23 -10.36
C ILE A 137 11.80 5.04 -11.22
N GLU A 138 11.80 3.86 -10.62
CA GLU A 138 12.10 2.61 -11.31
C GLU A 138 10.97 2.23 -12.28
N GLU A 139 11.31 1.99 -13.53
CA GLU A 139 10.41 1.33 -14.50
C GLU A 139 10.66 -0.16 -14.45
N ARG A 140 9.66 -0.93 -14.03
CA ARG A 140 9.75 -2.37 -13.88
C ARG A 140 9.22 -3.12 -15.11
N SER A 141 9.34 -4.44 -15.07
CA SER A 141 8.87 -5.30 -16.17
C SER A 141 7.39 -5.09 -16.46
N ALA A 142 7.05 -4.84 -17.72
CA ALA A 142 5.67 -4.78 -18.20
C ALA A 142 4.90 -6.08 -17.90
N ARG A 143 5.59 -7.20 -17.73
CA ARG A 143 4.97 -8.48 -17.39
C ARG A 143 4.23 -8.43 -16.06
N GLU A 144 4.70 -7.68 -15.07
CA GLU A 144 3.99 -7.52 -13.80
C GLU A 144 2.60 -6.88 -13.97
N VAL A 145 2.44 -6.00 -14.97
CA VAL A 145 1.16 -5.36 -15.29
C VAL A 145 0.29 -6.28 -16.15
N THR A 146 0.89 -6.93 -17.16
CA THR A 146 0.15 -7.76 -18.11
C THR A 146 -0.27 -9.12 -17.57
N HIS A 147 0.34 -9.56 -16.48
CA HIS A 147 0.04 -10.83 -15.83
C HIS A 147 -0.24 -10.64 -14.34
N VAL A 148 -0.90 -11.61 -13.76
CA VAL A 148 -1.10 -11.69 -12.32
C VAL A 148 -0.80 -13.11 -11.86
N THR A 149 -0.12 -13.22 -10.71
CA THR A 149 0.11 -14.51 -10.06
C THR A 149 -0.90 -14.69 -8.93
N GLY A 150 -1.54 -15.83 -8.91
CA GLY A 150 -2.49 -16.23 -7.87
C GLY A 150 -2.37 -17.71 -7.55
N ARG A 151 -3.41 -18.25 -6.90
CA ARG A 151 -3.52 -19.69 -6.62
C ARG A 151 -4.73 -20.25 -7.34
N ASP A 152 -4.60 -21.44 -7.89
CA ASP A 152 -5.73 -22.18 -8.46
C ASP A 152 -6.61 -22.81 -7.36
N ALA A 153 -7.64 -23.54 -7.77
CA ALA A 153 -8.55 -24.22 -6.86
C ALA A 153 -7.87 -25.30 -6.00
N GLN A 154 -6.70 -25.76 -6.38
CA GLN A 154 -5.86 -26.72 -5.66
C GLN A 154 -4.81 -26.03 -4.78
N GLY A 155 -4.79 -24.67 -4.75
CA GLY A 155 -3.86 -23.87 -3.99
C GLY A 155 -2.47 -23.75 -4.63
N GLN A 156 -2.29 -24.23 -5.87
CA GLN A 156 -1.01 -24.14 -6.58
C GLN A 156 -0.82 -22.75 -7.18
N PRO A 157 0.41 -22.20 -7.19
CA PRO A 157 0.66 -20.92 -7.82
C PRO A 157 0.44 -21.03 -9.33
N VAL A 158 -0.29 -20.07 -9.87
CA VAL A 158 -0.57 -19.94 -11.31
C VAL A 158 -0.41 -18.49 -11.72
N GLU A 159 0.17 -18.27 -12.90
CA GLU A 159 0.25 -16.97 -13.54
C GLU A 159 -0.76 -16.89 -14.68
N VAL A 160 -1.52 -15.81 -14.70
CA VAL A 160 -2.58 -15.58 -15.70
C VAL A 160 -2.32 -14.27 -16.44
N GLN A 161 -2.42 -14.31 -17.76
CA GLN A 161 -2.36 -13.11 -18.60
C GLN A 161 -3.67 -12.34 -18.51
N LEU A 162 -3.60 -11.04 -18.23
CA LEU A 162 -4.76 -10.15 -18.10
C LEU A 162 -5.05 -9.37 -19.39
N THR A 163 -3.99 -9.04 -20.15
CA THR A 163 -4.11 -8.22 -21.36
C THR A 163 -4.15 -9.09 -22.61
N PRO A 164 -4.62 -8.57 -23.75
CA PRO A 164 -4.43 -9.24 -25.02
C PRO A 164 -2.93 -9.52 -25.29
N GLN A 165 -2.64 -10.59 -26.01
CA GLN A 165 -1.28 -10.94 -26.38
C GLN A 165 -0.61 -9.78 -27.14
N GLY A 166 0.61 -9.41 -26.73
CA GLY A 166 1.37 -8.33 -27.36
C GLY A 166 0.93 -6.91 -26.96
N ALA A 167 -0.05 -6.74 -26.07
CA ALA A 167 -0.40 -5.42 -25.54
C ALA A 167 0.78 -4.78 -24.81
N PRO A 168 1.19 -3.55 -25.15
CA PRO A 168 2.25 -2.85 -24.42
C PRO A 168 1.75 -2.44 -23.03
N ALA A 169 2.68 -2.34 -22.07
CA ALA A 169 2.38 -1.84 -20.73
C ALA A 169 3.56 -1.03 -20.19
N ALA A 170 3.26 -0.02 -19.38
CA ALA A 170 4.22 0.74 -18.58
C ALA A 170 4.04 0.34 -17.11
N ASN A 171 5.12 0.34 -16.35
CA ASN A 171 5.12 -0.10 -14.96
C ASN A 171 6.03 0.76 -14.08
N PRO A 172 5.70 2.06 -13.89
CA PRO A 172 6.38 2.86 -12.88
C PRO A 172 6.09 2.25 -11.51
N ALA A 173 7.15 2.02 -10.72
CA ALA A 173 7.01 1.27 -9.46
C ALA A 173 6.54 2.14 -8.30
N PHE A 174 6.78 3.45 -8.38
CA PHE A 174 6.57 4.41 -7.29
C PHE A 174 5.96 5.72 -7.81
N ASP A 175 5.37 6.47 -6.89
CA ASP A 175 4.92 7.86 -7.11
C ASP A 175 5.13 8.72 -5.84
#